data_f7b8966edb7e4abe1a2f909f94081353
#
_entry.id   f7b8966edb7e4abe1a2f909f94081353
#
_cell.length_a   1.000
_cell.length_b   1.000
_cell.length_c   1.000
_cell.angle_alpha   90.00
_cell.angle_beta   90.00
_cell.angle_gamma   90.00
#
_symmetry.space_group_name_H-M   'P 1'
#
loop_
_entity.id
_entity.type
_entity.pdbx_description
1 polymer ?
#
loop_
_entity_poly.entity_id
_entity_poly.type
_entity_poly.pdbx_seq_one_letter_code
_entity_poly.pdbx_strand_id
1 'polypeptide(L)'
;MFKYTLDNKRYHTLNYYNKTKYGCKVFKVSLNAGFSCPNKKNGTGCIYCYNGSGENDGMDLLTQFNKVRDNTLKKWPNAKYIRYFQAGTNTYADVNTLKSKYEPILKLDNVIGLNIATRCDALNSNVLDYLEDLNNRTDLIVELGLQTIHESTSILINRGHTLEQFEEAVLELRKRNINVVVHIINGLPFETKEMMLNTIKYLNKLDIQGIKIHMLFILKDTPILNLYNTTNFHILSKEEYIDIVIDQLELLRPEIVIHRITGDPIKELLIEPTWLLKKFSVLDDIDKEMVKRDSYQGKRIQ
;
A
#
# COMPACT_ATOMS: atom_id res chain seq x y z
N MET A 1 5.91 -12.08 24.64
CA MET A 1 4.73 -11.30 24.18
C MET A 1 5.20 -10.32 23.13
N PHE A 2 4.49 -10.16 22.01
CA PHE A 2 4.89 -9.22 20.96
C PHE A 2 4.81 -7.77 21.47
N LYS A 3 5.85 -6.97 21.20
CA LYS A 3 6.06 -5.64 21.79
C LYS A 3 5.09 -4.56 21.28
N TYR A 4 4.72 -4.61 19.98
CA TYR A 4 3.98 -3.53 19.30
C TYR A 4 2.48 -3.87 19.18
N THR A 5 1.81 -4.10 20.31
CA THR A 5 0.38 -4.42 20.34
C THR A 5 -0.31 -3.90 21.60
N LEU A 6 -1.58 -3.53 21.47
CA LEU A 6 -2.52 -3.22 22.56
C LEU A 6 -3.69 -4.22 22.61
N ASP A 7 -3.65 -5.20 21.74
CA ASP A 7 -4.66 -6.25 21.59
C ASP A 7 -3.97 -7.60 21.36
N ASN A 8 -4.70 -8.59 20.87
CA ASN A 8 -4.15 -9.93 20.62
C ASN A 8 -3.39 -10.05 19.28
N LYS A 9 -3.14 -8.97 18.58
CA LYS A 9 -2.38 -9.00 17.33
C LYS A 9 -0.91 -9.31 17.58
N ARG A 10 -0.36 -10.17 16.75
CA ARG A 10 1.03 -10.62 16.82
C ARG A 10 1.94 -9.95 15.81
N TYR A 11 1.51 -8.80 15.26
CA TYR A 11 2.26 -7.96 14.35
C TYR A 11 1.94 -6.48 14.56
N HIS A 12 2.86 -5.59 14.16
CA HIS A 12 2.79 -4.14 14.37
C HIS A 12 1.72 -3.51 13.45
N THR A 13 0.49 -3.43 13.94
CA THR A 13 -0.62 -2.89 13.16
C THR A 13 -0.58 -1.38 13.03
N LEU A 14 -1.09 -0.86 11.92
CA LEU A 14 -1.30 0.58 11.73
C LEU A 14 -2.22 1.17 12.84
N ASN A 15 -3.18 0.40 13.36
CA ASN A 15 -4.04 0.84 14.44
C ASN A 15 -3.26 1.04 15.75
N TYR A 16 -2.35 0.13 16.07
CA TYR A 16 -1.44 0.28 17.21
C TYR A 16 -0.57 1.53 17.04
N TYR A 17 0.11 1.66 15.89
CA TYR A 17 0.95 2.80 15.57
C TYR A 17 0.21 4.13 15.72
N ASN A 18 -0.97 4.24 15.12
CA ASN A 18 -1.76 5.46 15.16
C ASN A 18 -2.24 5.79 16.58
N LYS A 19 -2.70 4.80 17.35
CA LYS A 19 -3.11 5.02 18.76
C LYS A 19 -1.95 5.47 19.62
N THR A 20 -0.77 4.87 19.45
CA THR A 20 0.43 5.24 20.22
C THR A 20 0.91 6.63 19.84
N LYS A 21 0.91 6.98 18.54
CA LYS A 21 1.42 8.26 18.05
C LYS A 21 0.46 9.43 18.31
N TYR A 22 -0.85 9.23 18.14
CA TYR A 22 -1.83 10.31 18.14
C TYR A 22 -2.82 10.28 19.31
N GLY A 23 -2.81 9.24 20.13
CA GLY A 23 -3.67 9.09 21.30
C GLY A 23 -5.16 8.89 20.99
N CYS A 24 -5.56 8.74 19.72
CA CYS A 24 -6.95 8.66 19.30
C CYS A 24 -7.16 7.72 18.11
N LYS A 25 -8.43 7.53 17.73
CA LYS A 25 -8.79 6.82 16.50
C LYS A 25 -8.44 7.66 15.28
N VAL A 26 -7.74 7.08 14.32
CA VAL A 26 -7.35 7.73 13.07
C VAL A 26 -7.94 6.97 11.88
N PHE A 27 -8.51 7.70 10.94
CA PHE A 27 -9.02 7.17 9.67
C PHE A 27 -8.19 7.68 8.50
N LYS A 28 -7.84 6.79 7.58
CA LYS A 28 -7.36 7.18 6.25
C LYS A 28 -8.56 7.48 5.36
N VAL A 29 -8.60 8.66 4.79
CA VAL A 29 -9.61 9.07 3.81
C VAL A 29 -8.98 8.98 2.43
N SER A 30 -9.39 7.97 1.66
CA SER A 30 -8.93 7.80 0.27
C SER A 30 -9.47 8.92 -0.60
N LEU A 31 -8.58 9.56 -1.36
CA LEU A 31 -8.85 10.67 -2.27
C LEU A 31 -8.34 10.35 -3.66
N ASN A 32 -9.12 10.72 -4.67
CA ASN A 32 -8.72 10.65 -6.07
C ASN A 32 -8.57 12.08 -6.61
N ALA A 33 -7.34 12.50 -6.89
CA ALA A 33 -7.03 13.82 -7.45
C ALA A 33 -7.01 13.86 -8.98
N GLY A 34 -7.30 12.73 -9.64
CA GLY A 34 -7.32 12.61 -11.10
C GLY A 34 -5.93 12.52 -11.73
N PHE A 35 -4.89 12.19 -10.96
CA PHE A 35 -3.55 12.02 -11.53
C PHE A 35 -3.47 10.79 -12.43
N SER A 36 -2.75 10.92 -13.53
CA SER A 36 -2.44 9.85 -14.45
C SER A 36 -1.27 8.99 -13.94
N CYS A 37 -0.86 8.02 -14.74
CA CYS A 37 0.31 7.18 -14.48
C CYS A 37 1.25 7.24 -15.69
N PRO A 38 2.59 7.47 -15.52
CA PRO A 38 3.54 7.50 -16.62
C PRO A 38 3.53 6.21 -17.42
N ASN A 39 3.41 5.06 -16.76
CA ASN A 39 3.38 3.76 -17.40
C ASN A 39 2.12 3.53 -18.27
N LYS A 40 1.00 4.18 -17.93
CA LYS A 40 -0.22 4.18 -18.77
C LYS A 40 -0.15 5.20 -19.90
N LYS A 41 0.42 6.37 -19.66
CA LYS A 41 0.54 7.43 -20.65
C LYS A 41 1.50 7.07 -21.78
N ASN A 42 2.59 6.38 -21.42
CA ASN A 42 3.66 6.01 -22.35
C ASN A 42 3.57 4.53 -22.79
N GLY A 43 2.54 3.80 -22.36
CA GLY A 43 2.36 2.37 -22.65
C GLY A 43 1.00 1.85 -22.19
N THR A 44 0.92 0.54 -21.95
CA THR A 44 -0.33 -0.14 -21.56
C THR A 44 -0.57 -0.16 -20.05
N GLY A 45 0.39 0.31 -19.24
CA GLY A 45 0.36 0.18 -17.77
C GLY A 45 0.73 -1.22 -17.28
N CYS A 46 0.73 -1.41 -15.96
CA CYS A 46 0.92 -2.75 -15.38
C CYS A 46 -0.26 -3.64 -15.74
N ILE A 47 0.02 -4.91 -16.09
CA ILE A 47 -1.02 -5.83 -16.61
C ILE A 47 -2.13 -6.16 -15.62
N TYR A 48 -1.87 -6.04 -14.31
CA TYR A 48 -2.85 -6.26 -13.23
C TYR A 48 -3.64 -4.98 -12.86
N CYS A 49 -3.26 -3.82 -13.41
CA CYS A 49 -3.81 -2.55 -12.96
C CYS A 49 -5.13 -2.24 -13.66
N TYR A 50 -6.19 -2.08 -12.87
CA TYR A 50 -7.47 -1.62 -13.35
C TYR A 50 -7.48 -0.08 -13.55
N ASN A 51 -8.25 0.39 -14.52
CA ASN A 51 -8.41 1.82 -14.78
C ASN A 51 -9.34 2.46 -13.73
N GLY A 52 -8.72 3.12 -12.77
CA GLY A 52 -9.42 3.77 -11.67
C GLY A 52 -9.46 2.90 -10.41
N SER A 53 -9.39 3.54 -9.26
CA SER A 53 -9.57 2.86 -7.97
C SER A 53 -11.05 2.68 -7.61
N GLY A 54 -11.97 3.08 -8.49
CA GLY A 54 -13.41 3.05 -8.26
C GLY A 54 -13.90 4.02 -7.19
N GLU A 55 -13.02 4.86 -6.65
CA GLU A 55 -13.35 5.78 -5.56
C GLU A 55 -13.49 7.21 -6.10
N ASN A 56 -14.69 7.77 -5.95
CA ASN A 56 -14.98 9.20 -6.07
C ASN A 56 -14.58 9.90 -7.40
N ASP A 57 -14.57 9.18 -8.51
CA ASP A 57 -14.30 9.79 -9.83
C ASP A 57 -15.27 10.94 -10.12
N GLY A 58 -14.72 12.11 -10.47
CA GLY A 58 -15.47 13.30 -10.82
C GLY A 58 -15.90 14.19 -9.65
N MET A 59 -15.72 13.79 -8.41
CA MET A 59 -15.97 14.65 -7.24
C MET A 59 -14.74 15.50 -6.90
N ASP A 60 -14.95 16.74 -6.43
CA ASP A 60 -13.87 17.52 -5.85
C ASP A 60 -13.34 16.91 -4.54
N LEU A 61 -12.10 17.23 -4.20
CA LEU A 61 -11.39 16.61 -3.06
C LEU A 61 -12.04 16.89 -1.71
N LEU A 62 -12.65 18.07 -1.54
CA LEU A 62 -13.32 18.44 -0.30
C LEU A 62 -14.60 17.63 -0.11
N THR A 63 -15.38 17.45 -1.17
CA THR A 63 -16.58 16.61 -1.16
C THR A 63 -16.23 15.15 -0.86
N GLN A 64 -15.17 14.60 -1.49
CA GLN A 64 -14.68 13.26 -1.19
C GLN A 64 -14.31 13.10 0.29
N PHE A 65 -13.58 14.09 0.84
CA PHE A 65 -13.16 14.08 2.24
C PHE A 65 -14.35 14.15 3.18
N ASN A 66 -15.25 15.12 2.97
CA ASN A 66 -16.40 15.36 3.86
C ASN A 66 -17.33 14.15 3.92
N LYS A 67 -17.58 13.47 2.79
CA LYS A 67 -18.40 12.26 2.73
C LYS A 67 -17.92 11.18 3.71
N VAL A 68 -16.62 10.95 3.79
CA VAL A 68 -16.03 9.96 4.70
C VAL A 68 -16.03 10.48 6.14
N ARG A 69 -15.62 11.74 6.35
CA ARG A 69 -15.59 12.38 7.66
C ARG A 69 -16.96 12.34 8.34
N ASP A 70 -18.01 12.77 7.65
CA ASP A 70 -19.34 12.90 8.22
C ASP A 70 -19.94 11.54 8.60
N ASN A 71 -19.61 10.49 7.86
CA ASN A 71 -20.01 9.13 8.20
C ASN A 71 -19.25 8.59 9.43
N THR A 72 -17.99 8.94 9.58
CA THR A 72 -17.15 8.43 10.68
C THR A 72 -17.37 9.21 11.97
N LEU A 73 -17.60 10.53 11.91
CA LEU A 73 -17.85 11.38 13.07
C LEU A 73 -19.07 10.96 13.89
N LYS A 74 -20.11 10.41 13.26
CA LYS A 74 -21.30 9.90 13.95
C LYS A 74 -20.94 8.83 14.99
N LYS A 75 -19.96 7.99 14.70
CA LYS A 75 -19.50 6.91 15.58
C LYS A 75 -18.26 7.28 16.40
N TRP A 76 -17.43 8.18 15.88
CA TRP A 76 -16.12 8.52 16.41
C TRP A 76 -15.92 10.06 16.44
N PRO A 77 -16.58 10.80 17.37
CA PRO A 77 -16.58 12.26 17.36
C PRO A 77 -15.19 12.88 17.54
N ASN A 78 -14.26 12.19 18.20
CA ASN A 78 -12.88 12.63 18.41
C ASN A 78 -11.87 12.02 17.42
N ALA A 79 -12.35 11.47 16.31
CA ALA A 79 -11.47 10.88 15.30
C ALA A 79 -10.63 11.96 14.62
N LYS A 80 -9.39 11.59 14.26
CA LYS A 80 -8.53 12.36 13.39
C LYS A 80 -8.40 11.68 12.04
N TYR A 81 -7.94 12.42 11.02
CA TYR A 81 -7.94 11.97 9.64
C TYR A 81 -6.56 12.12 9.01
N ILE A 82 -6.18 11.11 8.23
CA ILE A 82 -5.06 11.16 7.30
C ILE A 82 -5.65 11.17 5.90
N ARG A 83 -5.32 12.17 5.11
CA ARG A 83 -5.66 12.23 3.68
C ARG A 83 -4.78 11.25 2.94
N TYR A 84 -5.39 10.45 2.09
CA TYR A 84 -4.67 9.42 1.37
C TYR A 84 -4.95 9.51 -0.12
N PHE A 85 -4.01 10.04 -0.88
CA PHE A 85 -4.05 10.01 -2.34
C PHE A 85 -3.65 8.62 -2.81
N GLN A 86 -4.63 7.83 -3.19
CA GLN A 86 -4.44 6.43 -3.54
C GLN A 86 -4.44 6.18 -5.04
N ALA A 87 -5.39 6.79 -5.77
CA ALA A 87 -5.60 6.52 -7.19
C ALA A 87 -4.53 7.19 -8.06
N GLY A 88 -3.98 6.45 -9.01
CA GLY A 88 -2.97 6.94 -9.95
C GLY A 88 -1.57 7.09 -9.36
N THR A 89 -0.73 7.90 -10.04
CA THR A 89 0.62 8.25 -9.59
C THR A 89 0.61 9.70 -9.12
N ASN A 90 0.44 9.88 -7.81
CA ASN A 90 0.06 11.17 -7.24
C ASN A 90 1.19 12.21 -7.17
N THR A 91 2.37 11.93 -7.72
CA THR A 91 3.46 12.90 -7.93
C THR A 91 3.76 13.13 -9.42
N TYR A 92 2.97 12.51 -10.33
CA TYR A 92 3.18 12.63 -11.77
C TYR A 92 2.50 13.86 -12.33
N ALA A 93 3.00 15.02 -11.93
CA ALA A 93 2.62 16.35 -12.43
C ALA A 93 3.72 17.36 -12.07
N ASP A 94 3.63 18.57 -12.62
CA ASP A 94 4.44 19.68 -12.17
C ASP A 94 4.04 20.13 -10.74
N VAL A 95 4.97 20.80 -10.04
CA VAL A 95 4.81 21.19 -8.64
C VAL A 95 3.62 22.13 -8.43
N ASN A 96 3.31 23.02 -9.38
CA ASN A 96 2.16 23.95 -9.25
C ASN A 96 0.84 23.17 -9.29
N THR A 97 0.75 22.18 -10.16
CA THR A 97 -0.39 21.25 -10.20
C THR A 97 -0.52 20.49 -8.90
N LEU A 98 0.58 19.93 -8.34
CA LEU A 98 0.58 19.25 -7.05
C LEU A 98 0.10 20.17 -5.93
N LYS A 99 0.63 21.40 -5.85
CA LYS A 99 0.20 22.42 -4.88
C LYS A 99 -1.28 22.71 -4.99
N SER A 100 -1.81 22.89 -6.20
CA SER A 100 -3.24 23.16 -6.40
C SER A 100 -4.16 22.07 -5.85
N LYS A 101 -3.70 20.82 -5.79
CA LYS A 101 -4.45 19.68 -5.26
C LYS A 101 -4.23 19.48 -3.76
N TYR A 102 -3.03 19.69 -3.25
CA TYR A 102 -2.71 19.36 -1.86
C TYR A 102 -2.95 20.52 -0.89
N GLU A 103 -2.58 21.75 -1.25
CA GLU A 103 -2.69 22.90 -0.35
C GLU A 103 -4.13 23.18 0.16
N PRO A 104 -5.20 23.09 -0.65
CA PRO A 104 -6.55 23.37 -0.16
C PRO A 104 -7.00 22.42 0.95
N ILE A 105 -6.53 21.18 0.95
CA ILE A 105 -6.94 20.16 1.92
C ILE A 105 -5.99 20.04 3.12
N LEU A 106 -4.82 20.71 3.09
CA LEU A 106 -3.90 20.72 4.24
C LEU A 106 -4.48 21.44 5.46
N LYS A 107 -5.37 22.38 5.24
CA LYS A 107 -5.91 23.27 6.29
C LYS A 107 -7.21 22.78 6.91
N LEU A 108 -7.67 21.57 6.56
CA LEU A 108 -8.93 21.03 7.09
C LEU A 108 -8.77 20.61 8.57
N ASP A 109 -9.79 20.90 9.37
CA ASP A 109 -9.80 20.54 10.78
C ASP A 109 -9.70 19.03 11.02
N ASN A 110 -9.06 18.66 12.13
CA ASN A 110 -8.81 17.27 12.55
C ASN A 110 -8.00 16.42 11.56
N VAL A 111 -7.35 17.04 10.60
CA VAL A 111 -6.44 16.35 9.69
C VAL A 111 -5.02 16.45 10.22
N ILE A 112 -4.37 15.29 10.40
CA ILE A 112 -3.08 15.17 11.08
C ILE A 112 -1.96 14.68 10.18
N GLY A 113 -2.27 14.24 8.96
CA GLY A 113 -1.27 13.68 8.07
C GLY A 113 -1.72 13.59 6.62
N LEU A 114 -0.76 13.31 5.79
CA LEU A 114 -0.90 13.16 4.35
C LEU A 114 -0.17 11.89 3.89
N ASN A 115 -0.88 10.99 3.23
CA ASN A 115 -0.27 9.85 2.56
C ASN A 115 -0.39 10.00 1.04
N ILE A 116 0.69 9.80 0.32
CA ILE A 116 0.76 9.93 -1.14
C ILE A 116 1.25 8.61 -1.73
N ALA A 117 0.35 7.87 -2.40
CA ALA A 117 0.75 6.71 -3.17
C ALA A 117 1.29 7.14 -4.54
N THR A 118 2.47 6.67 -4.89
CA THR A 118 3.13 7.04 -6.13
C THR A 118 4.09 5.96 -6.63
N ARG A 119 4.74 6.24 -7.75
CA ARG A 119 5.80 5.43 -8.36
C ARG A 119 7.15 6.06 -8.06
N CYS A 120 8.18 5.23 -7.95
CA CYS A 120 9.55 5.70 -7.71
C CYS A 120 10.09 6.56 -8.86
N ASP A 121 9.69 6.27 -10.12
CA ASP A 121 10.10 7.01 -11.33
C ASP A 121 9.32 8.33 -11.56
N ALA A 122 8.47 8.74 -10.62
CA ALA A 122 7.75 10.00 -10.63
C ALA A 122 8.18 10.97 -9.51
N LEU A 123 9.45 10.88 -9.08
CA LEU A 123 10.04 11.65 -7.98
C LEU A 123 11.29 12.42 -8.47
N ASN A 124 11.08 13.43 -9.32
CA ASN A 124 12.18 14.34 -9.71
C ASN A 124 12.54 15.30 -8.56
N SER A 125 13.67 16.02 -8.68
CA SER A 125 14.19 16.92 -7.65
C SER A 125 13.16 17.95 -7.18
N ASN A 126 12.46 18.62 -8.08
CA ASN A 126 11.46 19.63 -7.72
C ASN A 126 10.29 19.04 -6.92
N VAL A 127 9.87 17.82 -7.26
CA VAL A 127 8.84 17.09 -6.52
C VAL A 127 9.35 16.71 -5.14
N LEU A 128 10.59 16.20 -5.04
CA LEU A 128 11.20 15.82 -3.76
C LEU A 128 11.34 17.03 -2.83
N ASP A 129 11.73 18.19 -3.34
CA ASP A 129 11.85 19.43 -2.56
C ASP A 129 10.47 19.91 -2.06
N TYR A 130 9.43 19.76 -2.89
CA TYR A 130 8.06 20.06 -2.44
C TYR A 130 7.55 19.05 -1.40
N LEU A 131 7.87 17.78 -1.54
CA LEU A 131 7.51 16.77 -0.53
C LEU A 131 8.23 17.02 0.79
N GLU A 132 9.48 17.51 0.77
CA GLU A 132 10.20 17.92 1.97
C GLU A 132 9.52 19.11 2.66
N ASP A 133 9.12 20.14 1.90
CA ASP A 133 8.32 21.25 2.44
C ASP A 133 7.01 20.76 3.04
N LEU A 134 6.30 19.84 2.38
CA LEU A 134 5.10 19.22 2.95
C LEU A 134 5.40 18.46 4.25
N ASN A 135 6.50 17.71 4.31
CA ASN A 135 6.89 16.94 5.48
C ASN A 135 7.20 17.83 6.69
N ASN A 136 7.69 19.04 6.46
CA ASN A 136 7.90 20.04 7.52
C ASN A 136 6.59 20.64 8.08
N ARG A 137 5.47 20.49 7.35
CA ARG A 137 4.18 21.09 7.70
C ARG A 137 3.11 20.09 8.12
N THR A 138 3.26 18.83 7.79
CA THR A 138 2.32 17.76 8.14
C THR A 138 3.04 16.42 8.27
N ASP A 139 2.44 15.45 8.93
CA ASP A 139 2.98 14.09 8.99
C ASP A 139 2.83 13.42 7.61
N LEU A 140 3.90 13.43 6.82
CA LEU A 140 3.90 12.92 5.45
C LEU A 140 4.38 11.47 5.40
N ILE A 141 3.64 10.65 4.66
CA ILE A 141 4.06 9.30 4.26
C ILE A 141 3.97 9.20 2.75
N VAL A 142 5.07 8.78 2.11
CA VAL A 142 5.08 8.41 0.69
C VAL A 142 4.97 6.89 0.58
N GLU A 143 3.99 6.42 -0.19
CA GLU A 143 3.73 5.00 -0.40
C GLU A 143 4.21 4.60 -1.80
N LEU A 144 5.24 3.75 -1.88
CA LEU A 144 5.88 3.34 -3.14
C LEU A 144 5.48 1.92 -3.57
N GLY A 145 5.09 1.78 -4.83
CA GLY A 145 4.80 0.48 -5.44
C GLY A 145 6.07 -0.22 -5.91
N LEU A 146 6.56 -1.21 -5.16
CA LEU A 146 7.63 -2.13 -5.58
C LEU A 146 7.07 -3.36 -6.29
N GLN A 147 6.04 -3.94 -5.72
CA GLN A 147 5.34 -5.17 -6.07
C GLN A 147 6.21 -6.43 -5.86
N THR A 148 7.39 -6.50 -6.44
CA THR A 148 8.38 -7.57 -6.34
C THR A 148 9.80 -7.04 -6.59
N ILE A 149 10.80 -7.75 -6.08
CA ILE A 149 12.23 -7.49 -6.40
C ILE A 149 12.69 -8.24 -7.65
N HIS A 150 11.91 -9.21 -8.14
CA HIS A 150 12.34 -10.11 -9.22
C HIS A 150 12.14 -9.44 -10.58
N GLU A 151 13.25 -9.24 -11.30
CA GLU A 151 13.25 -8.52 -12.57
C GLU A 151 12.42 -9.23 -13.64
N SER A 152 12.51 -10.55 -13.75
CA SER A 152 11.70 -11.34 -14.68
C SER A 152 10.20 -11.14 -14.47
N THR A 153 9.75 -11.13 -13.20
CA THR A 153 8.35 -10.85 -12.86
C THR A 153 8.02 -9.39 -13.14
N SER A 154 8.91 -8.46 -12.82
CA SER A 154 8.75 -7.03 -13.07
C SER A 154 8.50 -6.71 -14.55
N ILE A 155 9.27 -7.34 -15.43
CA ILE A 155 9.10 -7.24 -16.89
C ILE A 155 7.76 -7.85 -17.30
N LEU A 156 7.46 -9.07 -16.84
CA LEU A 156 6.22 -9.77 -17.16
C LEU A 156 4.97 -8.97 -16.81
N ILE A 157 4.94 -8.38 -15.61
CA ILE A 157 3.80 -7.57 -15.16
C ILE A 157 3.82 -6.14 -15.71
N ASN A 158 4.79 -5.80 -16.54
CA ASN A 158 4.97 -4.46 -17.11
C ASN A 158 4.98 -3.36 -16.02
N ARG A 159 5.78 -3.55 -14.96
CA ARG A 159 5.90 -2.55 -13.87
C ARG A 159 6.47 -1.22 -14.35
N GLY A 160 7.43 -1.26 -15.29
CA GLY A 160 7.94 -0.11 -16.00
C GLY A 160 8.92 0.78 -15.22
N HIS A 161 9.51 0.27 -14.13
CA HIS A 161 10.66 0.86 -13.43
C HIS A 161 11.57 -0.25 -12.88
N THR A 162 12.85 0.06 -12.67
CA THR A 162 13.83 -0.90 -12.17
C THR A 162 13.87 -0.96 -10.64
N LEU A 163 14.58 -1.96 -10.10
CA LEU A 163 14.81 -2.06 -8.66
C LEU A 163 15.73 -0.95 -8.17
N GLU A 164 16.75 -0.58 -8.95
CA GLU A 164 17.68 0.51 -8.65
C GLU A 164 16.95 1.86 -8.53
N GLN A 165 16.02 2.16 -9.44
CA GLN A 165 15.18 3.36 -9.35
C GLN A 165 14.32 3.38 -8.08
N PHE A 166 13.86 2.21 -7.64
CA PHE A 166 13.11 2.10 -6.39
C PHE A 166 14.02 2.35 -5.18
N GLU A 167 15.23 1.78 -5.15
CA GLU A 167 16.21 2.02 -4.07
C GLU A 167 16.59 3.49 -3.96
N GLU A 168 16.89 4.13 -5.09
CA GLU A 168 17.22 5.55 -5.16
C GLU A 168 16.07 6.41 -4.61
N ALA A 169 14.83 6.11 -4.99
CA ALA A 169 13.66 6.83 -4.50
C ALA A 169 13.49 6.68 -2.97
N VAL A 170 13.69 5.47 -2.43
CA VAL A 170 13.67 5.26 -0.97
C VAL A 170 14.76 6.09 -0.31
N LEU A 171 16.00 6.04 -0.83
CA LEU A 171 17.13 6.80 -0.28
C LEU A 171 16.87 8.32 -0.29
N GLU A 172 16.38 8.87 -1.41
CA GLU A 172 16.11 10.30 -1.55
C GLU A 172 14.98 10.78 -0.62
N LEU A 173 13.93 9.98 -0.43
CA LEU A 173 12.87 10.27 0.53
C LEU A 173 13.43 10.23 1.97
N ARG A 174 14.25 9.22 2.30
CA ARG A 174 14.80 9.07 3.64
C ARG A 174 15.85 10.15 3.99
N LYS A 175 16.63 10.62 3.04
CA LYS A 175 17.52 11.81 3.24
C LYS A 175 16.73 13.05 3.69
N ARG A 176 15.46 13.15 3.29
CA ARG A 176 14.53 14.24 3.66
C ARG A 176 13.65 13.89 4.87
N ASN A 177 13.98 12.84 5.61
CA ASN A 177 13.21 12.32 6.75
C ASN A 177 11.74 11.97 6.43
N ILE A 178 11.40 11.76 5.17
CA ILE A 178 10.04 11.37 4.75
C ILE A 178 9.85 9.88 5.00
N ASN A 179 8.75 9.52 5.68
CA ASN A 179 8.42 8.12 5.94
C ASN A 179 7.98 7.41 4.66
N VAL A 180 8.53 6.20 4.46
CA VAL A 180 8.27 5.37 3.28
C VAL A 180 7.49 4.13 3.66
N VAL A 181 6.40 3.87 2.93
CA VAL A 181 5.63 2.62 2.99
C VAL A 181 5.72 1.93 1.65
N VAL A 182 6.06 0.65 1.65
CA VAL A 182 6.25 -0.13 0.42
C VAL A 182 5.05 -1.02 0.15
N HIS A 183 4.60 -1.06 -1.09
CA HIS A 183 3.56 -2.00 -1.54
C HIS A 183 4.20 -3.19 -2.25
N ILE A 184 3.84 -4.39 -1.83
CA ILE A 184 4.19 -5.65 -2.50
C ILE A 184 2.94 -6.46 -2.84
N ILE A 185 3.05 -7.36 -3.81
CA ILE A 185 1.96 -8.25 -4.23
C ILE A 185 2.42 -9.70 -4.16
N ASN A 186 1.76 -10.51 -3.33
CA ASN A 186 1.95 -11.95 -3.30
C ASN A 186 1.13 -12.64 -4.40
N GLY A 187 1.67 -13.73 -4.94
CA GLY A 187 1.01 -14.53 -5.97
C GLY A 187 1.12 -13.94 -7.38
N LEU A 188 2.11 -13.09 -7.65
CA LEU A 188 2.42 -12.65 -9.01
C LEU A 188 2.72 -13.85 -9.91
N PRO A 189 2.41 -13.80 -11.23
CA PRO A 189 2.57 -14.93 -12.12
C PRO A 189 3.97 -15.55 -12.04
N PHE A 190 4.02 -16.88 -11.84
CA PHE A 190 5.23 -17.71 -11.74
C PHE A 190 6.14 -17.42 -10.54
N GLU A 191 5.75 -16.57 -9.59
CA GLU A 191 6.50 -16.42 -8.35
C GLU A 191 6.26 -17.59 -7.39
N THR A 192 7.35 -18.13 -6.88
CA THR A 192 7.31 -19.15 -5.82
C THR A 192 7.19 -18.50 -4.44
N LYS A 193 6.80 -19.28 -3.43
CA LYS A 193 6.82 -18.84 -2.03
C LYS A 193 8.19 -18.25 -1.63
N GLU A 194 9.28 -18.91 -2.03
CA GLU A 194 10.63 -18.44 -1.71
C GLU A 194 10.92 -17.07 -2.33
N MET A 195 10.49 -16.80 -3.54
CA MET A 195 10.63 -15.50 -4.20
C MET A 195 9.89 -14.42 -3.41
N MET A 196 8.66 -14.68 -2.97
CA MET A 196 7.89 -13.75 -2.13
C MET A 196 8.56 -13.48 -0.78
N LEU A 197 9.16 -14.51 -0.14
CA LEU A 197 9.93 -14.35 1.10
C LEU A 197 11.24 -13.57 0.87
N ASN A 198 11.92 -13.76 -0.26
CA ASN A 198 13.13 -13.02 -0.59
C ASN A 198 12.85 -11.53 -0.77
N THR A 199 11.66 -11.16 -1.27
CA THR A 199 11.22 -9.75 -1.31
C THR A 199 11.20 -9.14 0.10
N ILE A 200 10.72 -9.85 1.12
CA ILE A 200 10.73 -9.36 2.52
C ILE A 200 12.17 -9.25 3.07
N LYS A 201 13.00 -10.28 2.85
CA LYS A 201 14.41 -10.26 3.29
C LYS A 201 15.18 -9.07 2.69
N TYR A 202 14.87 -8.74 1.44
CA TYR A 202 15.45 -7.58 0.78
C TYR A 202 14.98 -6.26 1.40
N LEU A 203 13.66 -6.11 1.64
CA LEU A 203 13.09 -4.90 2.24
C LEU A 203 13.62 -4.63 3.67
N ASN A 204 14.02 -5.65 4.41
CA ASN A 204 14.66 -5.47 5.71
C ASN A 204 16.00 -4.72 5.64
N LYS A 205 16.67 -4.67 4.48
CA LYS A 205 17.93 -3.94 4.27
C LYS A 205 17.72 -2.45 4.03
N LEU A 206 16.48 -2.05 3.71
CA LEU A 206 16.14 -0.67 3.41
C LEU A 206 15.56 0.04 4.63
N ASP A 207 15.76 1.36 4.71
CA ASP A 207 15.15 2.20 5.74
C ASP A 207 13.70 2.53 5.37
N ILE A 208 12.79 1.57 5.54
CA ILE A 208 11.36 1.72 5.34
C ILE A 208 10.61 1.67 6.67
N GLN A 209 9.51 2.41 6.79
CA GLN A 209 8.75 2.54 8.02
C GLN A 209 7.46 1.72 8.02
N GLY A 210 7.02 1.28 6.85
CA GLY A 210 5.81 0.47 6.76
C GLY A 210 5.71 -0.34 5.47
N ILE A 211 4.79 -1.29 5.47
CA ILE A 211 4.53 -2.17 4.33
C ILE A 211 3.03 -2.41 4.15
N LYS A 212 2.62 -2.56 2.90
CA LYS A 212 1.34 -3.15 2.49
C LYS A 212 1.61 -4.44 1.73
N ILE A 213 1.12 -5.54 2.26
CA ILE A 213 1.18 -6.85 1.63
C ILE A 213 -0.18 -7.07 0.94
N HIS A 214 -0.19 -6.99 -0.38
CA HIS A 214 -1.36 -7.32 -1.19
C HIS A 214 -1.26 -8.75 -1.72
N MET A 215 -2.40 -9.30 -2.16
CA MET A 215 -2.42 -10.46 -3.04
C MET A 215 -2.75 -10.02 -4.45
N LEU A 216 -2.27 -10.79 -5.42
CA LEU A 216 -2.74 -10.66 -6.78
C LEU A 216 -4.23 -11.01 -6.84
N PHE A 217 -4.98 -10.20 -7.57
CA PHE A 217 -6.34 -10.55 -8.00
C PHE A 217 -6.52 -10.21 -9.47
N ILE A 218 -7.30 -11.02 -10.14
CA ILE A 218 -7.59 -10.91 -11.55
C ILE A 218 -8.97 -10.29 -11.70
N LEU A 219 -9.02 -9.14 -12.37
CA LEU A 219 -10.27 -8.46 -12.70
C LEU A 219 -10.60 -8.64 -14.17
N LYS A 220 -11.88 -8.56 -14.49
CA LYS A 220 -12.35 -8.42 -15.88
C LYS A 220 -11.67 -7.19 -16.50
N ASP A 221 -11.50 -7.24 -17.79
CA ASP A 221 -10.98 -6.13 -18.61
C ASP A 221 -9.54 -5.68 -18.24
N THR A 222 -8.77 -6.57 -17.61
CA THR A 222 -7.34 -6.35 -17.35
C THR A 222 -6.48 -7.28 -18.21
N PRO A 223 -5.30 -6.84 -18.68
CA PRO A 223 -4.42 -7.69 -19.51
C PRO A 223 -3.96 -8.98 -18.81
N ILE A 224 -3.90 -9.00 -17.47
CA ILE A 224 -3.53 -10.19 -16.72
C ILE A 224 -4.55 -11.33 -16.88
N LEU A 225 -5.82 -11.03 -17.17
CA LEU A 225 -6.82 -12.05 -17.44
C LEU A 225 -6.47 -12.85 -18.70
N ASN A 226 -5.94 -12.20 -19.75
CA ASN A 226 -5.47 -12.89 -20.94
C ASN A 226 -4.28 -13.80 -20.64
N LEU A 227 -3.32 -13.32 -19.84
CA LEU A 227 -2.18 -14.13 -19.41
C LEU A 227 -2.66 -15.35 -18.60
N TYR A 228 -3.59 -15.16 -17.69
CA TYR A 228 -4.18 -16.25 -16.90
C TYR A 228 -4.85 -17.30 -17.78
N ASN A 229 -5.70 -16.88 -18.70
CA ASN A 229 -6.43 -17.78 -19.61
C ASN A 229 -5.50 -18.59 -20.55
N THR A 230 -4.34 -18.03 -20.89
CA THR A 230 -3.41 -18.68 -21.83
C THR A 230 -2.37 -19.55 -21.14
N THR A 231 -1.98 -19.23 -19.92
CA THR A 231 -0.89 -19.92 -19.20
C THR A 231 -1.38 -20.73 -18.01
N ASN A 232 -2.58 -20.42 -17.51
CA ASN A 232 -3.15 -21.01 -16.31
C ASN A 232 -2.15 -21.00 -15.12
N PHE A 233 -1.43 -19.85 -14.93
CA PHE A 233 -0.49 -19.74 -13.82
C PHE A 233 -1.23 -19.90 -12.48
N HIS A 234 -0.51 -20.38 -11.47
CA HIS A 234 -1.09 -20.68 -10.17
C HIS A 234 -1.65 -19.44 -9.46
N ILE A 235 -2.90 -19.52 -9.03
CA ILE A 235 -3.52 -18.55 -8.13
C ILE A 235 -3.49 -19.11 -6.72
N LEU A 236 -2.96 -18.35 -5.78
CA LEU A 236 -2.84 -18.79 -4.39
C LEU A 236 -4.21 -19.13 -3.80
N SER A 237 -4.32 -20.30 -3.19
CA SER A 237 -5.42 -20.61 -2.29
C SER A 237 -5.37 -19.70 -1.06
N LYS A 238 -6.46 -19.65 -0.32
CA LYS A 238 -6.52 -18.88 0.93
C LYS A 238 -5.48 -19.38 1.94
N GLU A 239 -5.34 -20.69 2.05
CA GLU A 239 -4.42 -21.37 2.94
C GLU A 239 -2.96 -21.08 2.59
N GLU A 240 -2.61 -21.14 1.31
CA GLU A 240 -1.26 -20.77 0.82
C GLU A 240 -0.97 -19.30 1.10
N TYR A 241 -1.93 -18.41 0.86
CA TYR A 241 -1.76 -17.00 1.14
C TYR A 241 -1.50 -16.73 2.62
N ILE A 242 -2.29 -17.34 3.52
CA ILE A 242 -2.12 -17.22 4.97
C ILE A 242 -0.73 -17.72 5.39
N ASP A 243 -0.32 -18.87 4.89
CA ASP A 243 0.99 -19.47 5.17
C ASP A 243 2.14 -18.55 4.75
N ILE A 244 2.08 -18.01 3.53
CA ILE A 244 3.09 -17.08 3.02
C ILE A 244 3.15 -15.80 3.86
N VAL A 245 1.99 -15.20 4.17
CA VAL A 245 1.93 -13.95 4.95
C VAL A 245 2.52 -14.13 6.35
N ILE A 246 2.24 -15.25 7.01
CA ILE A 246 2.81 -15.51 8.35
C ILE A 246 4.33 -15.66 8.27
N ASP A 247 4.84 -16.42 7.30
CA ASP A 247 6.29 -16.55 7.09
C ASP A 247 6.94 -15.20 6.75
N GLN A 248 6.27 -14.35 5.98
CA GLN A 248 6.72 -13.00 5.68
C GLN A 248 6.76 -12.12 6.95
N LEU A 249 5.73 -12.19 7.79
CA LEU A 249 5.70 -11.46 9.06
C LEU A 249 6.82 -11.92 10.00
N GLU A 250 7.07 -13.22 10.10
CA GLU A 250 8.18 -13.75 10.92
C GLU A 250 9.55 -13.25 10.47
N LEU A 251 9.73 -13.02 9.17
CA LEU A 251 10.97 -12.51 8.59
C LEU A 251 11.08 -10.98 8.62
N LEU A 252 9.97 -10.25 8.78
CA LEU A 252 9.94 -8.80 8.70
C LEU A 252 10.35 -8.16 10.02
N ARG A 253 11.20 -7.14 9.98
CA ARG A 253 11.60 -6.37 11.17
C ARG A 253 10.38 -5.90 11.97
N PRO A 254 10.36 -6.07 13.31
CA PRO A 254 9.17 -5.77 14.13
C PRO A 254 8.80 -4.29 14.20
N GLU A 255 9.73 -3.37 13.87
CA GLU A 255 9.48 -1.93 13.82
C GLU A 255 8.64 -1.52 12.60
N ILE A 256 8.69 -2.28 11.51
CA ILE A 256 7.97 -1.97 10.27
C ILE A 256 6.47 -2.11 10.50
N VAL A 257 5.74 -1.01 10.27
CA VAL A 257 4.29 -0.97 10.48
C VAL A 257 3.55 -1.68 9.35
N ILE A 258 2.65 -2.58 9.70
CA ILE A 258 1.79 -3.28 8.74
C ILE A 258 0.57 -2.41 8.45
N HIS A 259 0.57 -1.77 7.28
CA HIS A 259 -0.54 -0.92 6.85
C HIS A 259 -1.72 -1.72 6.31
N ARG A 260 -1.44 -2.87 5.68
CA ARG A 260 -2.46 -3.77 5.10
C ARG A 260 -1.87 -5.16 4.84
N ILE A 261 -2.72 -6.19 4.97
CA ILE A 261 -2.37 -7.59 4.65
C ILE A 261 -3.35 -8.20 3.65
N THR A 262 -4.31 -7.46 3.14
CA THR A 262 -5.33 -7.95 2.19
C THR A 262 -5.52 -6.97 1.04
N GLY A 263 -6.30 -7.39 0.03
CA GLY A 263 -6.77 -6.51 -1.05
C GLY A 263 -8.24 -6.16 -0.90
N ASP A 264 -8.68 -5.15 -1.63
CA ASP A 264 -10.09 -4.77 -1.78
C ASP A 264 -10.42 -4.70 -3.29
N PRO A 265 -10.67 -5.85 -3.96
CA PRO A 265 -11.03 -5.85 -5.37
C PRO A 265 -12.45 -5.29 -5.56
N ILE A 266 -12.73 -4.80 -6.77
CA ILE A 266 -14.09 -4.48 -7.20
C ILE A 266 -14.84 -5.80 -7.35
N LYS A 267 -15.84 -6.03 -6.51
CA LYS A 267 -16.54 -7.32 -6.39
C LYS A 267 -17.13 -7.81 -7.73
N GLU A 268 -17.73 -6.89 -8.48
CA GLU A 268 -18.40 -7.17 -9.73
C GLU A 268 -17.44 -7.54 -10.87
N LEU A 269 -16.18 -7.18 -10.72
CA LEU A 269 -15.12 -7.41 -11.72
C LEU A 269 -14.18 -8.55 -11.33
N LEU A 270 -14.24 -9.03 -10.08
CA LEU A 270 -13.32 -10.06 -9.60
C LEU A 270 -13.58 -11.39 -10.29
N ILE A 271 -12.53 -11.95 -10.90
CA ILE A 271 -12.50 -13.31 -11.46
C ILE A 271 -11.86 -14.25 -10.44
N GLU A 272 -10.62 -13.97 -10.00
CA GLU A 272 -9.86 -14.77 -9.05
C GLU A 272 -8.99 -13.88 -8.13
N PRO A 273 -8.68 -14.31 -6.92
CA PRO A 273 -9.27 -15.43 -6.17
C PRO A 273 -10.59 -15.03 -5.49
N THR A 274 -11.61 -15.84 -5.63
CA THR A 274 -12.95 -15.55 -5.09
C THR A 274 -13.04 -15.53 -3.57
N TRP A 275 -12.12 -16.21 -2.85
CA TRP A 275 -12.06 -16.19 -1.39
C TRP A 275 -11.75 -14.78 -0.83
N LEU A 276 -11.19 -13.89 -1.63
CA LEU A 276 -10.88 -12.51 -1.22
C LEU A 276 -12.12 -11.66 -0.91
N LEU A 277 -13.28 -12.03 -1.43
CA LEU A 277 -14.57 -11.40 -1.10
C LEU A 277 -14.92 -11.50 0.40
N LYS A 278 -14.29 -12.42 1.13
CA LYS A 278 -14.43 -12.61 2.58
C LYS A 278 -13.19 -12.15 3.34
N LYS A 279 -12.65 -10.97 3.04
CA LYS A 279 -11.38 -10.46 3.59
C LYS A 279 -11.26 -10.50 5.12
N PHE A 280 -12.36 -10.29 5.86
CA PHE A 280 -12.33 -10.37 7.32
C PHE A 280 -12.06 -11.79 7.81
N SER A 281 -12.58 -12.81 7.13
CA SER A 281 -12.25 -14.21 7.41
C SER A 281 -10.76 -14.49 7.20
N VAL A 282 -10.14 -13.88 6.18
CA VAL A 282 -8.70 -14.04 5.95
C VAL A 282 -7.88 -13.45 7.10
N LEU A 283 -8.25 -12.25 7.57
CA LEU A 283 -7.57 -11.62 8.71
C LEU A 283 -7.71 -12.42 10.00
N ASP A 284 -8.92 -12.92 10.28
CA ASP A 284 -9.18 -13.77 11.44
C ASP A 284 -8.39 -15.08 11.39
N ASP A 285 -8.28 -15.68 10.21
CA ASP A 285 -7.54 -16.94 10.05
C ASP A 285 -6.02 -16.73 10.13
N ILE A 286 -5.49 -15.59 9.65
CA ILE A 286 -4.08 -15.21 9.90
C ILE A 286 -3.83 -15.11 11.41
N ASP A 287 -4.69 -14.41 12.17
CA ASP A 287 -4.53 -14.27 13.62
C ASP A 287 -4.58 -15.62 14.34
N LYS A 288 -5.53 -16.49 14.01
CA LYS A 288 -5.66 -17.83 14.57
C LYS A 288 -4.45 -18.71 14.27
N GLU A 289 -3.99 -18.71 13.02
CA GLU A 289 -2.85 -19.51 12.61
C GLU A 289 -1.54 -19.00 13.24
N MET A 290 -1.37 -17.67 13.41
CA MET A 290 -0.23 -17.11 14.15
C MET A 290 -0.23 -17.56 15.62
N VAL A 291 -1.40 -17.64 16.25
CA VAL A 291 -1.51 -18.20 17.62
C VAL A 291 -1.12 -19.66 17.64
N LYS A 292 -1.67 -20.47 16.74
CA LYS A 292 -1.40 -21.91 16.63
C LYS A 292 0.09 -22.22 16.41
N ARG A 293 0.78 -21.41 15.59
CA ARG A 293 2.23 -21.53 15.32
C ARG A 293 3.11 -20.88 16.40
N ASP A 294 2.49 -20.27 17.40
CA ASP A 294 3.18 -19.36 18.33
C ASP A 294 4.07 -18.34 17.58
N SER A 295 3.57 -17.83 16.45
CA SER A 295 4.26 -16.92 15.55
C SER A 295 4.04 -15.45 15.94
N TYR A 296 5.00 -14.59 15.60
CA TYR A 296 4.90 -13.13 15.71
C TYR A 296 5.85 -12.45 14.72
N GLN A 297 5.59 -11.19 14.42
CA GLN A 297 6.46 -10.42 13.52
C GLN A 297 7.88 -10.32 14.06
N GLY A 298 8.85 -10.66 13.22
CA GLY A 298 10.27 -10.65 13.57
C GLY A 298 10.76 -11.89 14.31
N LYS A 299 9.95 -12.94 14.49
CA LYS A 299 10.35 -14.17 15.19
C LYS A 299 11.59 -14.83 14.59
N ARG A 300 11.79 -14.70 13.27
CA ARG A 300 12.92 -15.32 12.53
C ARG A 300 14.01 -14.31 12.15
N ILE A 301 13.99 -13.12 12.72
CA ILE A 301 15.10 -12.16 12.61
C ILE A 301 16.15 -12.52 13.64
N GLN A 302 17.37 -12.74 13.14
CA GLN A 302 18.56 -12.99 13.95
C GLN A 302 19.28 -11.67 14.25
#